data_ebb667b1b9cd5635823a3d47cbe76626
#
_entry.id   ebb667b1b9cd5635823a3d47cbe76626
#
_cell.length_a   1.000
_cell.length_b   1.000
_cell.length_c   1.000
_cell.angle_alpha   90.00
_cell.angle_beta   90.00
_cell.angle_gamma   90.00
#
_symmetry.space_group_name_H-M   'P 1'
#
loop_
_entity.id
_entity.type
_entity.pdbx_description
1 polymer ?
#
loop_
_entity_poly.entity_id
_entity_poly.type
_entity_poly.pdbx_seq_one_letter_code
_entity_poly.pdbx_strand_id
1 'polypeptide(L)'
;MVIPPPNVTGSLHLGHALTAAVEDTLTRWHRMRGDATLYVPGSDHAGIATQSVVEKMLMKENGITRHELGRDAFIKKVWEWKEEYGGKITHQLRSLGSSVDWSRERFTMDEMCSKAVVEAFNRFHEDGLLYRQRRMGNWSCALKSAISDIEVDHIELEGRTFLNVPNHKGNPKDPKGRYEFGTLTEFAYPIIDGKTEDEKIVVATTRLETMLGDTAVAVHPEDPRYKHLHGKFVQHPFTGRKIPIICDSELVDMEFGTGAVKITPAHDPNDYQCGMRNKLDFITVLTEDGAMAENCGRFAGMMRYDARIAVEEALKENGLYVGKKPNKMRLGLCSRSKDVLEPMITPQWYVNCSGMAKRSVDAVKNGELKLVPEEHEKTWFYWLENIQDWCVSRQLWWGHQIPAWFVTTVEEGDSISKNDMANNDRWIVARNEEVRYVDNSY
;
A
#
# COMPACT_ATOMS: atom_id res chain seq x y z
N MET A 1 -19.22 -3.01 -27.00
CA MET A 1 -18.40 -3.97 -26.24
C MET A 1 -16.95 -3.50 -26.26
N VAL A 2 -16.28 -3.47 -25.12
CA VAL A 2 -14.85 -3.19 -25.01
C VAL A 2 -14.24 -4.44 -24.36
N ILE A 3 -13.25 -5.09 -25.00
CA ILE A 3 -12.57 -6.23 -24.41
C ILE A 3 -11.81 -5.76 -23.17
N PRO A 4 -11.90 -6.46 -22.03
CA PRO A 4 -11.01 -6.18 -20.90
C PRO A 4 -9.55 -6.26 -21.37
N PRO A 5 -8.81 -5.13 -21.39
CA PRO A 5 -7.52 -5.10 -22.07
C PRO A 5 -6.50 -6.00 -21.34
N PRO A 6 -5.95 -7.03 -22.00
CA PRO A 6 -4.94 -7.87 -21.37
C PRO A 6 -3.69 -7.10 -21.00
N ASN A 7 -3.12 -7.43 -19.83
CA ASN A 7 -1.85 -6.89 -19.38
C ASN A 7 -0.69 -7.35 -20.27
N VAL A 8 0.22 -6.44 -20.64
CA VAL A 8 1.41 -6.78 -21.45
C VAL A 8 2.50 -7.48 -20.61
N THR A 9 2.09 -8.42 -19.76
CA THR A 9 2.97 -9.19 -18.87
C THR A 9 3.42 -10.52 -19.43
N GLY A 10 2.85 -10.95 -20.55
CA GLY A 10 3.15 -12.23 -21.19
C GLY A 10 2.10 -12.66 -22.21
N SER A 11 2.10 -13.95 -22.55
CA SER A 11 1.12 -14.55 -23.47
C SER A 11 -0.25 -14.69 -22.82
N LEU A 12 -1.30 -14.68 -23.65
CA LEU A 12 -2.66 -14.98 -23.19
C LEU A 12 -2.79 -16.45 -22.75
N HIS A 13 -3.73 -16.71 -21.89
CA HIS A 13 -4.09 -18.04 -21.40
C HIS A 13 -5.60 -18.33 -21.65
N LEU A 14 -6.04 -19.55 -21.33
CA LEU A 14 -7.40 -20.00 -21.60
C LEU A 14 -8.50 -19.08 -21.03
N GLY A 15 -8.26 -18.44 -19.87
CA GLY A 15 -9.21 -17.47 -19.30
C GLY A 15 -9.47 -16.28 -20.23
N HIS A 16 -8.44 -15.72 -20.86
CA HIS A 16 -8.59 -14.65 -21.85
C HIS A 16 -9.35 -15.13 -23.08
N ALA A 17 -9.08 -16.36 -23.54
CA ALA A 17 -9.79 -16.94 -24.66
C ALA A 17 -11.28 -17.13 -24.37
N LEU A 18 -11.64 -17.57 -23.15
CA LEU A 18 -13.03 -17.70 -22.71
C LEU A 18 -13.75 -16.36 -22.71
N THR A 19 -13.14 -15.33 -22.10
CA THR A 19 -13.69 -13.97 -22.09
C THR A 19 -13.93 -13.45 -23.51
N ALA A 20 -12.92 -13.53 -24.37
CA ALA A 20 -13.03 -13.09 -25.76
C ALA A 20 -14.11 -13.86 -26.53
N ALA A 21 -14.24 -15.18 -26.34
CA ALA A 21 -15.25 -16.00 -27.02
C ALA A 21 -16.68 -15.65 -26.58
N VAL A 22 -16.91 -15.42 -25.28
CA VAL A 22 -18.23 -15.03 -24.76
C VAL A 22 -18.63 -13.65 -25.27
N GLU A 23 -17.73 -12.67 -25.20
CA GLU A 23 -17.97 -11.31 -25.69
C GLU A 23 -18.18 -11.25 -27.21
N ASP A 24 -17.41 -12.03 -27.97
CA ASP A 24 -17.55 -12.14 -29.42
C ASP A 24 -18.88 -12.77 -29.81
N THR A 25 -19.30 -13.81 -29.08
CA THR A 25 -20.61 -14.45 -29.29
C THR A 25 -21.75 -13.46 -29.10
N LEU A 26 -21.74 -12.67 -28.04
CA LEU A 26 -22.76 -11.63 -27.79
C LEU A 26 -22.75 -10.54 -28.88
N THR A 27 -21.55 -10.11 -29.26
CA THR A 27 -21.38 -9.10 -30.31
C THR A 27 -21.92 -9.58 -31.66
N ARG A 28 -21.60 -10.82 -32.06
CA ARG A 28 -22.11 -11.42 -33.31
C ARG A 28 -23.61 -11.65 -33.29
N TRP A 29 -24.17 -12.06 -32.14
CA TRP A 29 -25.60 -12.23 -31.97
C TRP A 29 -26.35 -10.89 -32.16
N HIS A 30 -25.86 -9.79 -31.58
CA HIS A 30 -26.43 -8.47 -31.78
C HIS A 30 -26.33 -8.01 -33.24
N ARG A 31 -25.22 -8.25 -33.93
CA ARG A 31 -25.10 -7.96 -35.38
C ARG A 31 -26.11 -8.73 -36.22
N MET A 32 -26.34 -10.00 -35.89
CA MET A 32 -27.35 -10.81 -36.58
C MET A 32 -28.77 -10.27 -36.38
N ARG A 33 -29.04 -9.57 -35.29
CA ARG A 33 -30.31 -8.89 -35.00
C ARG A 33 -30.46 -7.55 -35.73
N GLY A 34 -29.41 -7.06 -36.38
CA GLY A 34 -29.39 -5.76 -37.02
C GLY A 34 -28.96 -4.60 -36.12
N ASP A 35 -28.50 -4.88 -34.90
CA ASP A 35 -28.04 -3.85 -33.99
C ASP A 35 -26.70 -3.27 -34.47
N ALA A 36 -26.50 -1.96 -34.34
CA ALA A 36 -25.19 -1.32 -34.58
C ALA A 36 -24.24 -1.69 -33.44
N THR A 37 -23.31 -2.59 -33.72
CA THR A 37 -22.36 -3.10 -32.72
C THR A 37 -20.93 -2.73 -33.03
N LEU A 38 -20.21 -2.30 -32.01
CA LEU A 38 -18.77 -2.05 -32.04
C LEU A 38 -18.10 -2.91 -30.95
N TYR A 39 -17.05 -3.67 -31.32
CA TYR A 39 -16.23 -4.46 -30.42
C TYR A 39 -14.78 -3.98 -30.50
N VAL A 40 -14.29 -3.33 -29.43
CA VAL A 40 -13.02 -2.62 -29.40
C VAL A 40 -11.96 -3.47 -28.68
N PRO A 41 -10.83 -3.77 -29.34
CA PRO A 41 -9.69 -4.44 -28.72
C PRO A 41 -8.74 -3.43 -28.07
N GLY A 42 -7.90 -3.94 -27.16
CA GLY A 42 -6.83 -3.15 -26.54
C GLY A 42 -5.91 -3.99 -25.69
N SER A 43 -4.86 -3.37 -25.18
CA SER A 43 -3.94 -3.96 -24.22
C SER A 43 -3.61 -2.95 -23.11
N ASP A 44 -3.37 -3.47 -21.91
CA ASP A 44 -3.06 -2.66 -20.73
C ASP A 44 -1.57 -2.62 -20.45
N HIS A 45 -1.06 -1.43 -20.15
CA HIS A 45 0.33 -1.20 -19.75
C HIS A 45 0.66 -1.85 -18.39
N ALA A 46 -0.35 -2.06 -17.53
CA ALA A 46 -0.27 -2.79 -16.26
C ALA A 46 0.93 -2.37 -15.40
N GLY A 47 1.01 -1.12 -15.03
CA GLY A 47 2.15 -0.45 -14.39
C GLY A 47 3.02 -1.32 -13.48
N ILE A 48 2.49 -1.75 -12.31
CA ILE A 48 3.23 -2.59 -11.35
C ILE A 48 3.61 -3.94 -11.95
N ALA A 49 2.67 -4.60 -12.63
CA ALA A 49 2.88 -5.96 -13.09
C ALA A 49 3.95 -6.03 -14.19
N THR A 50 3.86 -5.17 -15.20
CA THR A 50 4.82 -5.11 -16.31
C THR A 50 6.20 -4.67 -15.80
N GLN A 51 6.27 -3.63 -14.97
CA GLN A 51 7.54 -3.21 -14.36
C GLN A 51 8.20 -4.36 -13.60
N SER A 52 7.45 -5.08 -12.75
CA SER A 52 7.97 -6.21 -11.96
C SER A 52 8.46 -7.36 -12.83
N VAL A 53 7.82 -7.62 -13.97
CA VAL A 53 8.25 -8.66 -14.90
C VAL A 53 9.58 -8.28 -15.55
N VAL A 54 9.71 -7.04 -16.02
CA VAL A 54 10.95 -6.55 -16.66
C VAL A 54 12.09 -6.47 -15.64
N GLU A 55 11.83 -6.04 -14.39
CA GLU A 55 12.83 -6.07 -13.32
C GLU A 55 13.35 -7.49 -13.04
N LYS A 56 12.45 -8.49 -12.99
CA LYS A 56 12.84 -9.89 -12.81
C LYS A 56 13.64 -10.43 -14.00
N MET A 57 13.29 -10.02 -15.21
CA MET A 57 14.04 -10.37 -16.42
C MET A 57 15.46 -9.79 -16.35
N LEU A 58 15.61 -8.49 -16.06
CA LEU A 58 16.91 -7.82 -15.92
C LEU A 58 17.78 -8.47 -14.86
N MET A 59 17.21 -8.79 -13.69
CA MET A 59 17.94 -9.47 -12.62
C MET A 59 18.39 -10.86 -13.04
N LYS A 60 17.55 -11.61 -13.77
CA LYS A 60 17.88 -12.97 -14.24
C LYS A 60 18.94 -12.97 -15.33
N GLU A 61 18.88 -12.05 -16.29
CA GLU A 61 19.74 -12.02 -17.46
C GLU A 61 21.06 -11.29 -17.22
N ASN A 62 21.00 -10.18 -16.48
CA ASN A 62 22.13 -9.25 -16.33
C ASN A 62 22.61 -9.11 -14.88
N GLY A 63 21.85 -9.63 -13.89
CA GLY A 63 22.17 -9.48 -12.47
C GLY A 63 22.08 -8.04 -11.95
N ILE A 64 21.37 -7.15 -12.65
CA ILE A 64 21.27 -5.72 -12.33
C ILE A 64 19.84 -5.31 -11.97
N THR A 65 19.74 -4.31 -11.10
CA THR A 65 18.48 -3.68 -10.72
C THR A 65 18.13 -2.52 -11.65
N ARG A 66 16.87 -2.06 -11.65
CA ARG A 66 16.47 -0.85 -12.39
C ARG A 66 17.26 0.39 -11.95
N HIS A 67 17.62 0.47 -10.66
CA HIS A 67 18.35 1.62 -10.12
C HIS A 67 19.79 1.69 -10.64
N GLU A 68 20.45 0.56 -10.84
CA GLU A 68 21.77 0.46 -11.44
C GLU A 68 21.72 0.75 -12.94
N LEU A 69 20.65 0.33 -13.63
CA LEU A 69 20.46 0.61 -15.06
C LEU A 69 20.15 2.09 -15.34
N GLY A 70 19.44 2.76 -14.43
CA GLY A 70 18.93 4.11 -14.60
C GLY A 70 17.57 4.17 -15.28
N ARG A 71 16.83 5.28 -15.03
CA ARG A 71 15.42 5.40 -15.41
C ARG A 71 15.18 5.30 -16.92
N ASP A 72 15.92 6.07 -17.72
CA ASP A 72 15.66 6.15 -19.17
C ASP A 72 15.96 4.83 -19.87
N ALA A 73 17.07 4.17 -19.51
CA ALA A 73 17.43 2.87 -20.04
C ALA A 73 16.42 1.79 -19.61
N PHE A 74 15.92 1.85 -18.36
CA PHE A 74 14.89 0.93 -17.88
C PHE A 74 13.57 1.13 -18.64
N ILE A 75 13.09 2.35 -18.79
CA ILE A 75 11.85 2.66 -19.53
C ILE A 75 11.95 2.17 -20.97
N LYS A 76 13.12 2.35 -21.64
CA LYS A 76 13.35 1.81 -22.96
C LYS A 76 13.20 0.28 -22.99
N LYS A 77 13.72 -0.43 -21.98
CA LYS A 77 13.55 -1.89 -21.87
C LYS A 77 12.10 -2.30 -21.68
N VAL A 78 11.30 -1.52 -20.94
CA VAL A 78 9.87 -1.81 -20.79
C VAL A 78 9.13 -1.58 -22.10
N TRP A 79 9.47 -0.57 -22.89
CA TRP A 79 8.91 -0.38 -24.23
C TRP A 79 9.29 -1.51 -25.19
N GLU A 80 10.55 -1.98 -25.20
CA GLU A 80 10.98 -3.15 -25.97
C GLU A 80 10.13 -4.40 -25.62
N TRP A 81 9.94 -4.64 -24.32
CA TRP A 81 9.05 -5.70 -23.81
C TRP A 81 7.60 -5.54 -24.30
N LYS A 82 7.04 -4.33 -24.21
CA LYS A 82 5.68 -4.03 -24.66
C LYS A 82 5.52 -4.30 -26.17
N GLU A 83 6.48 -3.93 -27.00
CA GLU A 83 6.41 -4.20 -28.44
C GLU A 83 6.38 -5.70 -28.73
N GLU A 84 7.22 -6.48 -28.08
CA GLU A 84 7.25 -7.94 -28.23
C GLU A 84 5.95 -8.60 -27.80
N TYR A 85 5.53 -8.36 -26.56
CA TYR A 85 4.37 -9.07 -25.96
C TYR A 85 3.02 -8.49 -26.38
N GLY A 86 2.93 -7.20 -26.64
CA GLY A 86 1.72 -6.57 -27.20
C GLY A 86 1.40 -7.15 -28.60
N GLY A 87 2.40 -7.25 -29.46
CA GLY A 87 2.24 -7.90 -30.77
C GLY A 87 1.80 -9.37 -30.67
N LYS A 88 2.34 -10.10 -29.69
CA LYS A 88 1.96 -11.50 -29.43
C LYS A 88 0.51 -11.63 -28.96
N ILE A 89 0.07 -10.76 -28.06
CA ILE A 89 -1.32 -10.70 -27.56
C ILE A 89 -2.29 -10.45 -28.72
N THR A 90 -2.02 -9.45 -29.56
CA THR A 90 -2.83 -9.12 -30.74
C THR A 90 -2.90 -10.31 -31.71
N HIS A 91 -1.78 -10.98 -31.96
CA HIS A 91 -1.75 -12.18 -32.81
C HIS A 91 -2.59 -13.31 -32.22
N GLN A 92 -2.52 -13.59 -30.93
CA GLN A 92 -3.32 -14.61 -30.27
C GLN A 92 -4.83 -14.32 -30.35
N LEU A 93 -5.26 -13.05 -30.12
CA LEU A 93 -6.66 -12.65 -30.29
C LEU A 93 -7.13 -12.78 -31.75
N ARG A 94 -6.29 -12.47 -32.73
CA ARG A 94 -6.59 -12.71 -34.15
C ARG A 94 -6.76 -14.20 -34.46
N SER A 95 -5.93 -15.04 -33.88
CA SER A 95 -6.00 -16.52 -34.05
C SER A 95 -7.27 -17.12 -33.46
N LEU A 96 -7.89 -16.50 -32.44
CA LEU A 96 -9.21 -16.86 -31.92
C LEU A 96 -10.34 -16.51 -32.89
N GLY A 97 -10.10 -15.65 -33.88
CA GLY A 97 -11.10 -15.16 -34.80
C GLY A 97 -12.09 -14.16 -34.21
N SER A 98 -11.75 -13.49 -33.13
CA SER A 98 -12.59 -12.46 -32.51
C SER A 98 -12.92 -11.34 -33.49
N SER A 99 -14.20 -10.96 -33.58
CA SER A 99 -14.71 -9.99 -34.56
C SER A 99 -14.59 -8.53 -34.09
N VAL A 100 -13.44 -8.21 -33.54
CA VAL A 100 -13.11 -6.86 -33.04
C VAL A 100 -12.75 -5.92 -34.19
N ASP A 101 -12.93 -4.63 -33.94
CA ASP A 101 -12.48 -3.57 -34.85
C ASP A 101 -11.01 -3.23 -34.61
N TRP A 102 -10.13 -3.88 -35.35
CA TRP A 102 -8.66 -3.69 -35.24
C TRP A 102 -8.20 -2.28 -35.62
N SER A 103 -9.01 -1.48 -36.33
CA SER A 103 -8.69 -0.09 -36.65
C SER A 103 -8.79 0.80 -35.40
N ARG A 104 -9.45 0.32 -34.36
CA ARG A 104 -9.66 1.00 -33.08
C ARG A 104 -8.89 0.38 -31.92
N GLU A 105 -7.92 -0.47 -32.22
CA GLU A 105 -7.02 -1.04 -31.20
C GLU A 105 -6.38 0.08 -30.38
N ARG A 106 -6.38 -0.09 -29.03
CA ARG A 106 -5.80 0.86 -28.10
C ARG A 106 -4.79 0.21 -27.15
N PHE A 107 -3.77 0.97 -26.83
CA PHE A 107 -2.90 0.70 -25.70
C PHE A 107 -3.14 1.77 -24.63
N THR A 108 -3.32 1.37 -23.36
CA THR A 108 -3.71 2.31 -22.30
C THR A 108 -2.72 3.45 -22.05
N MET A 109 -1.48 3.36 -22.55
CA MET A 109 -0.48 4.44 -22.57
C MET A 109 -0.23 5.03 -23.97
N ASP A 110 -1.12 4.83 -24.95
CA ASP A 110 -1.02 5.56 -26.21
C ASP A 110 -1.31 7.06 -26.00
N GLU A 111 -0.97 7.88 -26.99
CA GLU A 111 -1.09 9.33 -26.89
C GLU A 111 -2.52 9.79 -26.57
N MET A 112 -3.53 9.14 -27.17
CA MET A 112 -4.93 9.49 -26.95
C MET A 112 -5.37 9.16 -25.52
N CYS A 113 -5.06 7.95 -25.05
CA CYS A 113 -5.39 7.52 -23.69
C CYS A 113 -4.61 8.34 -22.64
N SER A 114 -3.35 8.69 -22.92
CA SER A 114 -2.55 9.54 -22.03
C SER A 114 -3.15 10.94 -21.88
N LYS A 115 -3.61 11.56 -22.98
CA LYS A 115 -4.33 12.85 -22.94
C LYS A 115 -5.63 12.73 -22.14
N ALA A 116 -6.39 11.64 -22.32
CA ALA A 116 -7.62 11.40 -21.57
C ALA A 116 -7.36 11.25 -20.06
N VAL A 117 -6.28 10.56 -19.68
CA VAL A 117 -5.90 10.42 -18.26
C VAL A 117 -5.54 11.76 -17.65
N VAL A 118 -4.74 12.59 -18.34
CA VAL A 118 -4.40 13.95 -17.88
C VAL A 118 -5.66 14.79 -17.69
N GLU A 119 -6.56 14.77 -18.68
CA GLU A 119 -7.82 15.52 -18.61
C GLU A 119 -8.72 15.02 -17.45
N ALA A 120 -8.86 13.71 -17.28
CA ALA A 120 -9.65 13.14 -16.19
C ALA A 120 -9.08 13.52 -14.81
N PHE A 121 -7.75 13.47 -14.66
CA PHE A 121 -7.08 13.86 -13.43
C PHE A 121 -7.34 15.33 -13.07
N ASN A 122 -7.25 16.22 -14.06
CA ASN A 122 -7.53 17.64 -13.86
C ASN A 122 -8.98 17.88 -13.46
N ARG A 123 -9.95 17.26 -14.17
CA ARG A 123 -11.37 17.39 -13.82
C ARG A 123 -11.71 16.90 -12.43
N PHE A 124 -11.18 15.74 -12.03
CA PHE A 124 -11.37 15.25 -10.65
C PHE A 124 -10.80 16.21 -9.60
N HIS A 125 -9.70 16.89 -9.93
CA HIS A 125 -9.12 17.91 -9.04
C HIS A 125 -10.00 19.17 -9.02
N GLU A 126 -10.46 19.66 -10.17
CA GLU A 126 -11.37 20.81 -10.30
C GLU A 126 -12.70 20.57 -9.58
N ASP A 127 -13.21 19.33 -9.62
CA ASP A 127 -14.44 18.91 -8.92
C ASP A 127 -14.24 18.67 -7.41
N GLY A 128 -13.01 18.82 -6.89
CA GLY A 128 -12.68 18.58 -5.48
C GLY A 128 -12.72 17.10 -5.07
N LEU A 129 -12.76 16.18 -6.02
CA LEU A 129 -12.75 14.73 -5.77
C LEU A 129 -11.33 14.20 -5.58
N LEU A 130 -10.37 14.79 -6.27
CA LEU A 130 -8.96 14.40 -6.19
C LEU A 130 -8.21 15.33 -5.26
N TYR A 131 -7.47 14.75 -4.32
CA TYR A 131 -6.69 15.50 -3.35
C TYR A 131 -5.39 14.78 -2.99
N ARG A 132 -4.42 15.53 -2.46
CA ARG A 132 -3.17 14.98 -1.94
C ARG A 132 -3.17 15.07 -0.42
N GLN A 133 -2.86 13.96 0.23
CA GLN A 133 -2.82 13.91 1.68
C GLN A 133 -1.72 12.96 2.18
N ARG A 134 -1.15 13.32 3.31
CA ARG A 134 -0.27 12.48 4.11
C ARG A 134 -1.10 11.63 5.05
N ARG A 135 -1.27 10.34 4.74
CA ARG A 135 -2.06 9.41 5.56
C ARG A 135 -1.47 8.01 5.54
N MET A 136 -1.93 7.19 6.48
CA MET A 136 -1.58 5.77 6.53
C MET A 136 -2.07 5.05 5.28
N GLY A 137 -1.20 4.27 4.65
CA GLY A 137 -1.50 3.45 3.49
C GLY A 137 -0.64 2.19 3.44
N ASN A 138 -0.97 1.29 2.54
CA ASN A 138 -0.19 0.07 2.31
C ASN A 138 1.07 0.41 1.50
N TRP A 139 2.22 -0.06 1.96
CA TRP A 139 3.50 0.13 1.30
C TRP A 139 4.20 -1.18 1.03
N SER A 140 4.65 -1.41 -0.19
CA SER A 140 5.56 -2.52 -0.52
C SER A 140 6.99 -2.03 -0.49
N CYS A 141 7.77 -2.51 0.47
CA CYS A 141 9.18 -2.18 0.57
C CYS A 141 10.00 -2.78 -0.59
N ALA A 142 9.57 -3.91 -1.13
CA ALA A 142 10.21 -4.54 -2.28
C ALA A 142 10.04 -3.72 -3.57
N LEU A 143 8.87 -3.10 -3.77
CA LEU A 143 8.59 -2.25 -4.93
C LEU A 143 8.96 -0.78 -4.68
N LYS A 144 9.13 -0.38 -3.41
CA LYS A 144 9.27 1.02 -2.96
C LYS A 144 8.11 1.87 -3.46
N SER A 145 6.88 1.38 -3.24
CA SER A 145 5.67 2.02 -3.77
C SER A 145 4.46 1.75 -2.89
N ALA A 146 3.54 2.72 -2.89
CA ALA A 146 2.21 2.54 -2.34
C ALA A 146 1.43 1.47 -3.12
N ILE A 147 0.58 0.74 -2.41
CA ILE A 147 -0.27 -0.34 -2.91
C ILE A 147 -1.71 -0.02 -2.52
N SER A 148 -2.64 -0.09 -3.48
CA SER A 148 -4.07 0.09 -3.21
C SER A 148 -4.64 -1.13 -2.47
N ASP A 149 -5.71 -0.95 -1.71
CA ASP A 149 -6.36 -2.02 -0.94
C ASP A 149 -6.82 -3.18 -1.84
N ILE A 150 -7.23 -2.91 -3.08
CA ILE A 150 -7.61 -3.93 -4.06
C ILE A 150 -6.43 -4.76 -4.60
N GLU A 151 -5.20 -4.33 -4.36
CA GLU A 151 -3.95 -5.01 -4.75
C GLU A 151 -3.33 -5.80 -3.59
N VAL A 152 -4.03 -5.90 -2.46
CA VAL A 152 -3.60 -6.62 -1.27
C VAL A 152 -4.19 -8.02 -1.25
N ASP A 153 -3.32 -9.03 -1.30
CA ASP A 153 -3.70 -10.42 -1.01
C ASP A 153 -3.63 -10.64 0.50
N HIS A 154 -4.67 -11.19 1.07
CA HIS A 154 -4.68 -11.53 2.49
C HIS A 154 -4.48 -13.01 2.71
N ILE A 155 -3.58 -13.37 3.65
CA ILE A 155 -3.43 -14.74 4.12
C ILE A 155 -3.77 -14.81 5.61
N GLU A 156 -4.53 -15.84 5.98
CA GLU A 156 -4.84 -16.14 7.37
C GLU A 156 -3.78 -17.07 7.94
N LEU A 157 -3.18 -16.69 9.06
CA LEU A 157 -2.21 -17.50 9.79
C LEU A 157 -2.87 -18.00 11.09
N GLU A 158 -3.05 -19.29 11.21
CA GLU A 158 -3.66 -19.91 12.41
C GLU A 158 -2.74 -19.87 13.65
N GLY A 159 -1.49 -19.51 13.48
CA GLY A 159 -0.49 -19.40 14.52
C GLY A 159 0.92 -19.31 13.93
N ARG A 160 1.91 -19.71 14.70
CA ARG A 160 3.31 -19.61 14.35
C ARG A 160 3.63 -20.18 12.97
N THR A 161 4.03 -19.31 12.04
CA THR A 161 4.28 -19.63 10.64
C THR A 161 5.57 -19.00 10.15
N PHE A 162 6.31 -19.69 9.29
CA PHE A 162 7.56 -19.19 8.72
C PHE A 162 7.38 -18.89 7.23
N LEU A 163 7.66 -17.65 6.83
CA LEU A 163 7.47 -17.16 5.45
C LEU A 163 8.80 -16.64 4.88
N ASN A 164 8.96 -16.82 3.57
CA ASN A 164 10.01 -16.12 2.82
C ASN A 164 9.61 -14.67 2.62
N VAL A 165 10.55 -13.75 2.81
CA VAL A 165 10.33 -12.32 2.59
C VAL A 165 11.28 -11.83 1.51
N PRO A 166 10.79 -11.20 0.42
CA PRO A 166 11.63 -10.63 -0.61
C PRO A 166 12.61 -9.59 -0.05
N ASN A 167 13.76 -9.45 -0.70
CA ASN A 167 14.79 -8.44 -0.37
C ASN A 167 15.41 -8.54 1.03
N HIS A 168 15.25 -9.68 1.72
CA HIS A 168 15.90 -9.96 2.99
C HIS A 168 17.00 -11.02 2.81
N LYS A 169 18.08 -10.91 3.59
CA LYS A 169 19.20 -11.88 3.55
C LYS A 169 18.82 -13.28 4.03
N GLY A 170 17.70 -13.38 4.73
CA GLY A 170 17.23 -14.60 5.35
C GLY A 170 17.58 -14.67 6.84
N ASN A 171 16.67 -15.27 7.60
CA ASN A 171 16.83 -15.47 9.05
C ASN A 171 17.93 -16.51 9.33
N PRO A 172 19.03 -16.15 9.98
CA PRO A 172 20.13 -17.09 10.26
C PRO A 172 19.73 -18.20 11.24
N LYS A 173 18.61 -18.04 11.95
CA LYS A 173 18.08 -19.04 12.90
C LYS A 173 17.13 -20.05 12.24
N ASP A 174 16.72 -19.84 10.99
CA ASP A 174 15.93 -20.80 10.21
C ASP A 174 16.78 -21.41 9.09
N PRO A 175 16.87 -22.74 8.97
CA PRO A 175 17.69 -23.39 7.93
C PRO A 175 17.28 -23.03 6.49
N LYS A 176 16.05 -22.53 6.30
CA LYS A 176 15.51 -22.08 5.01
C LYS A 176 15.51 -20.55 4.88
N GLY A 177 16.07 -19.83 5.83
CA GLY A 177 16.14 -18.37 5.82
C GLY A 177 14.81 -17.64 5.99
N ARG A 178 13.73 -18.31 6.42
CA ARG A 178 12.40 -17.73 6.55
C ARG A 178 12.23 -16.95 7.86
N TYR A 179 11.35 -15.98 7.85
CA TYR A 179 11.01 -15.18 9.03
C TYR A 179 9.73 -15.65 9.68
N GLU A 180 9.64 -15.48 11.00
CA GLU A 180 8.52 -15.91 11.83
C GLU A 180 7.39 -14.87 11.84
N PHE A 181 6.16 -15.35 11.67
CA PHE A 181 4.90 -14.62 11.79
C PHE A 181 3.89 -15.43 12.61
N GLY A 182 2.74 -14.83 12.92
CA GLY A 182 1.70 -15.53 13.69
C GLY A 182 2.08 -15.77 15.15
N THR A 183 2.85 -14.84 15.73
CA THR A 183 3.22 -14.89 17.14
C THR A 183 2.98 -13.55 17.82
N LEU A 184 2.59 -13.60 19.09
CA LEU A 184 2.45 -12.46 19.97
C LEU A 184 3.62 -12.47 20.96
N THR A 185 4.49 -11.46 20.86
CA THR A 185 5.66 -11.29 21.72
C THR A 185 5.32 -10.38 22.87
N GLU A 186 5.56 -10.84 24.09
CA GLU A 186 5.35 -10.11 25.34
C GLU A 186 6.67 -9.56 25.85
N PHE A 187 6.69 -8.27 26.20
CA PHE A 187 7.85 -7.62 26.80
C PHE A 187 7.41 -6.50 27.76
N ALA A 188 8.31 -6.07 28.62
CA ALA A 188 8.05 -5.14 29.69
C ALA A 188 8.67 -3.77 29.44
N TYR A 189 7.90 -2.69 29.73
CA TYR A 189 8.42 -1.35 29.86
C TYR A 189 8.61 -0.98 31.35
N PRO A 190 9.79 -0.49 31.77
CA PRO A 190 9.99 0.06 33.11
C PRO A 190 9.13 1.32 33.32
N ILE A 191 8.48 1.41 34.49
CA ILE A 191 7.66 2.58 34.86
C ILE A 191 8.55 3.65 35.45
N ILE A 192 8.41 4.89 34.99
CA ILE A 192 9.07 6.05 35.56
C ILE A 192 8.30 6.45 36.82
N ASP A 193 9.02 6.65 37.95
CA ASP A 193 8.41 6.98 39.25
C ASP A 193 7.40 5.92 39.70
N GLY A 194 7.72 4.65 39.48
CA GLY A 194 6.95 3.51 39.96
C GLY A 194 6.95 3.41 41.48
N LYS A 195 6.08 2.56 42.03
CA LYS A 195 6.04 2.29 43.48
C LYS A 195 7.28 1.58 43.98
N THR A 196 7.93 0.83 43.09
CA THR A 196 9.23 0.15 43.28
C THR A 196 10.11 0.41 42.06
N GLU A 197 11.43 0.32 42.20
CA GLU A 197 12.38 0.47 41.09
C GLU A 197 12.20 -0.57 39.99
N ASP A 198 11.61 -1.72 40.33
CA ASP A 198 11.35 -2.84 39.40
C ASP A 198 9.92 -2.85 38.81
N GLU A 199 9.10 -1.84 39.08
CA GLU A 199 7.73 -1.80 38.57
C GLU A 199 7.74 -1.68 37.03
N LYS A 200 7.05 -2.62 36.36
CA LYS A 200 7.02 -2.73 34.91
C LYS A 200 5.59 -2.96 34.41
N ILE A 201 5.28 -2.46 33.21
CA ILE A 201 4.05 -2.80 32.50
C ILE A 201 4.39 -3.73 31.33
N VAL A 202 3.71 -4.86 31.23
CA VAL A 202 3.90 -5.83 30.16
C VAL A 202 2.95 -5.55 29.02
N VAL A 203 3.49 -5.41 27.81
CA VAL A 203 2.73 -5.24 26.57
C VAL A 203 2.95 -6.41 25.63
N ALA A 204 2.05 -6.60 24.68
CA ALA A 204 2.15 -7.66 23.70
C ALA A 204 2.02 -7.12 22.28
N THR A 205 2.81 -7.66 21.33
CA THR A 205 2.81 -7.23 19.94
C THR A 205 3.12 -8.36 18.98
N THR A 206 2.54 -8.29 17.78
CA THR A 206 2.91 -9.16 16.65
C THR A 206 4.06 -8.59 15.82
N ARG A 207 4.43 -7.30 16.05
CA ARG A 207 5.40 -6.54 15.27
C ARG A 207 6.43 -5.86 16.19
N LEU A 208 7.35 -6.67 16.72
CA LEU A 208 8.30 -6.20 17.73
C LEU A 208 9.25 -5.10 17.23
N GLU A 209 9.63 -5.12 15.94
CA GLU A 209 10.51 -4.13 15.32
C GLU A 209 9.95 -2.71 15.38
N THR A 210 8.62 -2.56 15.39
CA THR A 210 7.99 -1.24 15.42
C THR A 210 8.02 -0.58 16.80
N MET A 211 8.37 -1.34 17.86
CA MET A 211 8.47 -0.75 19.21
C MET A 211 9.39 0.46 19.29
N LEU A 212 10.40 0.52 18.41
CA LEU A 212 11.33 1.65 18.36
C LEU A 212 10.64 2.98 18.03
N GLY A 213 9.42 2.94 17.49
CA GLY A 213 8.56 4.10 17.22
C GLY A 213 7.41 4.30 18.21
N ASP A 214 7.38 3.56 19.31
CA ASP A 214 6.29 3.67 20.29
C ASP A 214 6.23 5.07 20.91
N THR A 215 5.02 5.62 20.99
CA THR A 215 4.75 6.96 21.54
C THR A 215 3.77 6.95 22.70
N ALA A 216 3.11 5.82 22.96
CA ALA A 216 2.31 5.59 24.17
C ALA A 216 2.23 4.09 24.49
N VAL A 217 1.79 3.80 25.73
CA VAL A 217 1.20 2.53 26.13
C VAL A 217 -0.26 2.80 26.48
N ALA A 218 -1.19 2.13 25.82
CA ALA A 218 -2.63 2.27 26.06
C ALA A 218 -3.13 1.17 27.00
N VAL A 219 -4.01 1.55 27.92
CA VAL A 219 -4.74 0.65 28.83
C VAL A 219 -6.22 0.99 28.79
N HIS A 220 -7.08 0.05 29.15
CA HIS A 220 -8.50 0.36 29.26
C HIS A 220 -8.77 1.15 30.55
N PRO A 221 -9.58 2.23 30.51
CA PRO A 221 -9.80 3.08 31.69
C PRO A 221 -10.43 2.36 32.87
N GLU A 222 -11.19 1.30 32.62
CA GLU A 222 -11.87 0.52 33.67
C GLU A 222 -11.04 -0.68 34.19
N ASP A 223 -9.90 -0.99 33.55
CA ASP A 223 -9.09 -2.14 33.94
C ASP A 223 -8.46 -1.94 35.34
N PRO A 224 -8.86 -2.72 36.35
CA PRO A 224 -8.38 -2.56 37.71
C PRO A 224 -6.88 -2.82 37.86
N ARG A 225 -6.29 -3.59 36.93
CA ARG A 225 -4.85 -3.92 36.94
C ARG A 225 -3.98 -2.70 36.73
N TYR A 226 -4.48 -1.71 35.96
CA TYR A 226 -3.71 -0.56 35.48
C TYR A 226 -4.20 0.80 35.99
N LYS A 227 -5.28 0.88 36.77
CA LYS A 227 -5.81 2.16 37.31
C LYS A 227 -4.76 3.01 38.02
N HIS A 228 -3.84 2.39 38.73
CA HIS A 228 -2.76 3.07 39.46
C HIS A 228 -1.63 3.62 38.56
N LEU A 229 -1.66 3.28 37.26
CA LEU A 229 -0.69 3.70 36.26
C LEU A 229 -1.23 4.80 35.33
N HIS A 230 -2.51 5.17 35.41
CA HIS A 230 -3.09 6.20 34.59
C HIS A 230 -2.30 7.51 34.71
N GLY A 231 -1.89 8.10 33.57
CA GLY A 231 -1.14 9.34 33.49
C GLY A 231 0.32 9.24 33.89
N LYS A 232 0.81 8.05 34.27
CA LYS A 232 2.23 7.80 34.47
C LYS A 232 2.96 7.62 33.13
N PHE A 233 4.25 7.37 33.21
CA PHE A 233 5.12 7.24 32.06
C PHE A 233 5.97 5.98 32.19
N VAL A 234 6.36 5.45 31.05
CA VAL A 234 7.35 4.36 30.92
C VAL A 234 8.62 4.88 30.26
N GLN A 235 9.74 4.22 30.55
CA GLN A 235 11.02 4.49 29.91
C GLN A 235 11.21 3.53 28.72
N HIS A 236 11.40 4.08 27.52
CA HIS A 236 11.74 3.26 26.36
C HIS A 236 13.17 2.74 26.48
N PRO A 237 13.43 1.39 26.47
CA PRO A 237 14.72 0.82 26.84
C PRO A 237 15.84 1.08 25.82
N PHE A 238 15.51 1.40 24.57
CA PHE A 238 16.51 1.56 23.51
C PHE A 238 16.68 3.01 23.04
N THR A 239 15.61 3.82 23.11
CA THR A 239 15.65 5.21 22.63
C THR A 239 15.73 6.22 23.77
N GLY A 240 15.53 5.78 25.02
CA GLY A 240 15.51 6.66 26.18
C GLY A 240 14.29 7.58 26.25
N ARG A 241 13.32 7.48 25.34
CA ARG A 241 12.12 8.32 25.35
C ARG A 241 11.24 8.03 26.56
N LYS A 242 10.65 9.08 27.09
CA LYS A 242 9.59 9.03 28.09
C LYS A 242 8.24 8.86 27.35
N ILE A 243 7.56 7.74 27.56
CA ILE A 243 6.33 7.35 26.88
C ILE A 243 5.15 7.40 27.86
N PRO A 244 4.06 8.14 27.58
CA PRO A 244 2.90 8.21 28.45
C PRO A 244 2.10 6.91 28.48
N ILE A 245 1.50 6.58 29.63
CA ILE A 245 0.45 5.58 29.75
C ILE A 245 -0.89 6.30 29.59
N ILE A 246 -1.61 6.00 28.51
CA ILE A 246 -2.89 6.62 28.15
C ILE A 246 -4.06 5.66 28.36
N CYS A 247 -5.27 6.22 28.46
CA CYS A 247 -6.52 5.44 28.54
C CYS A 247 -7.25 5.52 27.19
N ASP A 248 -7.50 4.36 26.56
CA ASP A 248 -8.25 4.27 25.30
C ASP A 248 -9.14 3.02 25.32
N SER A 249 -10.46 3.22 25.48
CA SER A 249 -11.46 2.15 25.53
C SER A 249 -11.88 1.64 24.15
N GLU A 250 -11.57 2.40 23.07
CA GLU A 250 -11.90 1.97 21.70
C GLU A 250 -10.86 0.99 21.17
N LEU A 251 -9.60 1.16 21.58
CA LEU A 251 -8.51 0.32 21.10
C LEU A 251 -8.25 -0.90 21.99
N VAL A 252 -8.33 -0.74 23.31
CA VAL A 252 -7.87 -1.74 24.26
C VAL A 252 -9.00 -2.70 24.67
N ASP A 253 -8.82 -3.98 24.35
CA ASP A 253 -9.61 -5.08 24.90
C ASP A 253 -8.91 -5.62 26.16
N MET A 254 -9.59 -5.55 27.31
CA MET A 254 -9.07 -6.00 28.61
C MET A 254 -8.78 -7.50 28.67
N GLU A 255 -9.49 -8.29 27.86
CA GLU A 255 -9.37 -9.76 27.84
C GLU A 255 -8.32 -10.24 26.83
N PHE A 256 -7.84 -9.37 25.94
CA PHE A 256 -6.86 -9.74 24.94
C PHE A 256 -5.42 -9.47 25.40
N GLY A 257 -4.56 -10.49 25.27
CA GLY A 257 -3.14 -10.38 25.58
C GLY A 257 -2.87 -10.05 27.05
N THR A 258 -2.21 -8.91 27.27
CA THR A 258 -1.92 -8.39 28.62
C THR A 258 -2.95 -7.35 29.10
N GLY A 259 -3.84 -6.88 28.21
CA GLY A 259 -4.72 -5.74 28.45
C GLY A 259 -3.99 -4.39 28.41
N ALA A 260 -2.71 -4.39 28.02
CA ALA A 260 -1.92 -3.20 27.75
C ALA A 260 -1.29 -3.30 26.35
N VAL A 261 -1.45 -2.23 25.55
CA VAL A 261 -1.06 -2.21 24.15
C VAL A 261 -0.02 -1.12 23.93
N LYS A 262 1.10 -1.47 23.27
CA LYS A 262 2.05 -0.48 22.77
C LYS A 262 1.44 0.27 21.61
N ILE A 263 1.69 1.56 21.46
CA ILE A 263 1.11 2.41 20.42
C ILE A 263 2.21 2.96 19.53
N THR A 264 2.17 2.53 18.26
CA THR A 264 3.07 3.00 17.19
C THR A 264 2.25 3.65 16.07
N PRO A 265 1.80 4.90 16.19
CA PRO A 265 0.85 5.53 15.28
C PRO A 265 1.30 5.60 13.81
N ALA A 266 2.61 5.55 13.57
CA ALA A 266 3.17 5.62 12.22
C ALA A 266 3.16 4.26 11.48
N HIS A 267 2.87 3.13 12.16
CA HIS A 267 3.06 1.78 11.59
C HIS A 267 1.91 0.80 11.84
N ASP A 268 0.79 1.25 12.38
CA ASP A 268 -0.41 0.44 12.56
C ASP A 268 -1.67 1.30 12.38
N PRO A 269 -2.69 0.86 11.59
CA PRO A 269 -3.89 1.65 11.35
C PRO A 269 -4.72 1.92 12.61
N ASN A 270 -4.80 0.98 13.56
CA ASN A 270 -5.54 1.17 14.81
C ASN A 270 -4.78 2.11 15.75
N ASP A 271 -3.46 1.95 15.83
CA ASP A 271 -2.58 2.84 16.58
C ASP A 271 -2.60 4.26 15.99
N TYR A 272 -2.74 4.39 14.65
CA TYR A 272 -2.91 5.68 13.97
C TYR A 272 -4.16 6.41 14.48
N GLN A 273 -5.30 5.74 14.56
CA GLN A 273 -6.54 6.34 15.06
C GLN A 273 -6.43 6.70 16.54
N CYS A 274 -5.84 5.82 17.34
CA CYS A 274 -5.53 6.11 18.75
C CYS A 274 -4.60 7.33 18.90
N GLY A 275 -3.57 7.41 18.06
CA GLY A 275 -2.63 8.54 18.02
C GLY A 275 -3.33 9.87 17.69
N MET A 276 -4.25 9.86 16.72
CA MET A 276 -5.06 11.03 16.36
C MET A 276 -5.96 11.46 17.53
N ARG A 277 -6.67 10.54 18.19
CA ARG A 277 -7.54 10.84 19.35
C ARG A 277 -6.75 11.42 20.53
N ASN A 278 -5.58 10.85 20.79
CA ASN A 278 -4.77 11.19 21.96
C ASN A 278 -3.64 12.20 21.65
N LYS A 279 -3.58 12.75 20.43
CA LYS A 279 -2.58 13.74 19.97
C LYS A 279 -1.14 13.27 20.21
N LEU A 280 -0.86 12.00 19.87
CA LEU A 280 0.47 11.41 20.01
C LEU A 280 1.37 11.80 18.83
N ASP A 281 2.68 11.69 19.03
CA ASP A 281 3.65 11.84 17.95
C ASP A 281 3.62 10.66 16.99
N PHE A 282 3.89 10.90 15.71
CA PHE A 282 3.94 9.90 14.64
C PHE A 282 5.39 9.67 14.23
N ILE A 283 6.04 8.71 14.86
CA ILE A 283 7.47 8.41 14.65
C ILE A 283 7.62 7.29 13.64
N THR A 284 8.07 7.62 12.43
CA THR A 284 8.39 6.65 11.40
C THR A 284 9.74 6.00 11.72
N VAL A 285 9.77 4.67 11.78
CA VAL A 285 10.98 3.87 12.06
C VAL A 285 11.45 3.01 10.89
N LEU A 286 10.74 3.07 9.76
CA LEU A 286 11.10 2.34 8.54
C LEU A 286 11.39 3.31 7.40
N THR A 287 12.39 2.98 6.61
CA THR A 287 12.68 3.62 5.33
C THR A 287 11.82 3.02 4.21
N GLU A 288 11.81 3.62 3.03
CA GLU A 288 11.00 3.17 1.87
C GLU A 288 11.34 1.73 1.42
N ASP A 289 12.55 1.25 1.67
CA ASP A 289 12.99 -0.12 1.35
C ASP A 289 12.81 -1.11 2.51
N GLY A 290 12.27 -0.65 3.65
CA GLY A 290 11.97 -1.48 4.81
C GLY A 290 13.16 -1.73 5.72
N ALA A 291 14.21 -0.91 5.63
CA ALA A 291 15.26 -0.86 6.63
C ALA A 291 14.83 0.02 7.81
N MET A 292 15.42 -0.21 8.98
CA MET A 292 15.22 0.65 10.14
C MET A 292 15.85 2.03 9.89
N ALA A 293 15.10 3.08 10.17
CA ALA A 293 15.52 4.46 9.98
C ALA A 293 16.63 4.88 10.96
N GLU A 294 17.28 6.02 10.70
CA GLU A 294 18.41 6.51 11.49
C GLU A 294 18.05 6.76 12.97
N ASN A 295 16.80 7.12 13.26
CA ASN A 295 16.30 7.34 14.63
C ASN A 295 16.13 6.06 15.46
N CYS A 296 16.44 4.89 14.90
CA CYS A 296 16.39 3.59 15.57
C CYS A 296 17.69 3.22 16.30
N GLY A 297 18.66 4.14 16.40
CA GLY A 297 19.91 3.95 17.12
C GLY A 297 20.71 2.73 16.61
N ARG A 298 21.10 1.81 17.50
CA ARG A 298 21.92 0.63 17.13
C ARG A 298 21.27 -0.30 16.09
N PHE A 299 19.96 -0.18 15.85
CA PHE A 299 19.22 -0.99 14.89
C PHE A 299 19.10 -0.32 13.52
N ALA A 300 19.55 0.94 13.38
CA ALA A 300 19.47 1.68 12.12
C ALA A 300 20.17 0.92 10.97
N GLY A 301 19.56 0.94 9.78
CA GLY A 301 20.03 0.26 8.58
C GLY A 301 19.79 -1.26 8.54
N MET A 302 19.34 -1.89 9.63
CA MET A 302 18.94 -3.29 9.61
C MET A 302 17.62 -3.43 8.85
N MET A 303 17.45 -4.50 8.07
CA MET A 303 16.16 -4.83 7.48
C MET A 303 15.15 -5.17 8.59
N ARG A 304 13.89 -4.79 8.41
CA ARG A 304 12.81 -4.84 9.43
C ARG A 304 12.71 -6.17 10.20
N TYR A 305 12.81 -7.30 9.51
CA TYR A 305 12.71 -8.61 10.18
C TYR A 305 14.02 -9.08 10.79
N ASP A 306 15.17 -8.62 10.31
CA ASP A 306 16.45 -8.80 10.99
C ASP A 306 16.48 -7.97 12.28
N ALA A 307 15.97 -6.74 12.22
CA ALA A 307 15.78 -5.88 13.39
C ALA A 307 14.83 -6.50 14.41
N ARG A 308 13.72 -7.15 13.97
CA ARG A 308 12.81 -7.88 14.88
C ARG A 308 13.56 -8.90 15.72
N ILE A 309 14.47 -9.68 15.11
CA ILE A 309 15.29 -10.66 15.80
C ILE A 309 16.27 -9.97 16.75
N ALA A 310 16.93 -8.91 16.29
CA ALA A 310 17.92 -8.19 17.10
C ALA A 310 17.28 -7.47 18.31
N VAL A 311 16.08 -6.90 18.13
CA VAL A 311 15.30 -6.27 19.22
C VAL A 311 14.86 -7.31 20.25
N GLU A 312 14.43 -8.52 19.82
CA GLU A 312 14.08 -9.60 20.73
C GLU A 312 15.26 -10.03 21.59
N GLU A 313 16.45 -10.16 20.98
CA GLU A 313 17.68 -10.49 21.72
C GLU A 313 18.06 -9.39 22.70
N ALA A 314 17.99 -8.13 22.28
CA ALA A 314 18.27 -7.00 23.13
C ALA A 314 17.31 -6.88 24.34
N LEU A 315 16.04 -7.23 24.16
CA LEU A 315 15.08 -7.30 25.28
C LEU A 315 15.43 -8.42 26.25
N LYS A 316 15.92 -9.57 25.78
CA LYS A 316 16.39 -10.67 26.63
C LYS A 316 17.63 -10.26 27.43
N GLU A 317 18.59 -9.61 26.79
CA GLU A 317 19.80 -9.08 27.45
C GLU A 317 19.44 -8.09 28.56
N ASN A 318 18.44 -7.24 28.36
CA ASN A 318 18.00 -6.24 29.34
C ASN A 318 17.01 -6.80 30.40
N GLY A 319 16.66 -8.09 30.37
CA GLY A 319 15.68 -8.68 31.29
C GLY A 319 14.25 -8.12 31.12
N LEU A 320 13.92 -7.66 29.92
CA LEU A 320 12.62 -7.09 29.58
C LEU A 320 11.75 -8.00 28.67
N TYR A 321 12.31 -9.07 28.13
CA TYR A 321 11.56 -10.08 27.39
C TYR A 321 10.77 -10.95 28.37
N VAL A 322 9.47 -11.14 28.11
CA VAL A 322 8.59 -11.97 28.96
C VAL A 322 8.32 -13.32 28.30
N GLY A 323 7.91 -13.32 27.04
CA GLY A 323 7.58 -14.56 26.35
C GLY A 323 7.09 -14.35 24.93
N LYS A 324 6.73 -15.48 24.28
CA LYS A 324 6.13 -15.48 22.94
C LYS A 324 5.10 -16.60 22.84
N LYS A 325 3.92 -16.28 22.32
CA LYS A 325 2.78 -17.20 22.15
C LYS A 325 2.35 -17.26 20.69
N PRO A 326 1.85 -18.40 20.18
CA PRO A 326 1.15 -18.43 18.88
C PRO A 326 -0.04 -17.47 18.90
N ASN A 327 -0.26 -16.79 17.79
CA ASN A 327 -1.37 -15.86 17.63
C ASN A 327 -1.94 -15.95 16.22
N LYS A 328 -3.27 -16.06 16.12
CA LYS A 328 -3.94 -15.95 14.82
C LYS A 328 -3.79 -14.53 14.30
N MET A 329 -3.43 -14.39 13.03
CA MET A 329 -3.34 -13.08 12.41
C MET A 329 -3.65 -13.13 10.93
N ARG A 330 -4.16 -12.03 10.42
CA ARG A 330 -4.31 -11.78 9.00
C ARG A 330 -3.14 -10.96 8.50
N LEU A 331 -2.44 -11.44 7.48
CA LEU A 331 -1.25 -10.79 6.93
C LEU A 331 -1.53 -10.31 5.50
N GLY A 332 -1.29 -9.02 5.23
CA GLY A 332 -1.40 -8.43 3.91
C GLY A 332 -0.12 -8.63 3.10
N LEU A 333 -0.26 -9.14 1.89
CA LEU A 333 0.82 -9.32 0.93
C LEU A 333 0.56 -8.49 -0.33
N CYS A 334 1.60 -7.93 -0.90
CA CYS A 334 1.49 -7.35 -2.23
C CYS A 334 1.19 -8.45 -3.26
N SER A 335 0.10 -8.32 -4.01
CA SER A 335 -0.33 -9.32 -5.00
C SER A 335 0.74 -9.59 -6.08
N ARG A 336 1.64 -8.63 -6.35
CA ARG A 336 2.66 -8.69 -7.42
C ARG A 336 4.04 -9.08 -6.92
N SER A 337 4.55 -8.45 -5.87
CA SER A 337 5.89 -8.76 -5.31
C SER A 337 5.87 -9.90 -4.31
N LYS A 338 4.70 -10.23 -3.75
CA LYS A 338 4.52 -11.14 -2.61
C LYS A 338 5.24 -10.68 -1.34
N ASP A 339 5.64 -9.40 -1.30
CA ASP A 339 6.20 -8.77 -0.12
C ASP A 339 5.11 -8.56 0.94
N VAL A 340 5.49 -8.68 2.19
CA VAL A 340 4.62 -8.32 3.33
C VAL A 340 4.47 -6.81 3.34
N LEU A 341 3.22 -6.34 3.27
CA LEU A 341 2.92 -4.92 3.23
C LEU A 341 3.14 -4.25 4.59
N GLU A 342 3.66 -3.04 4.54
CA GLU A 342 3.87 -2.20 5.71
C GLU A 342 2.86 -1.05 5.74
N PRO A 343 2.09 -0.89 6.82
CA PRO A 343 1.38 0.36 7.06
C PRO A 343 2.39 1.49 7.23
N MET A 344 2.37 2.49 6.34
CA MET A 344 3.29 3.63 6.37
C MET A 344 2.55 4.94 6.08
N ILE A 345 2.96 6.00 6.75
CA ILE A 345 2.43 7.35 6.51
C ILE A 345 3.23 8.00 5.38
N THR A 346 2.63 8.08 4.21
CA THR A 346 3.24 8.68 3.03
C THR A 346 2.29 9.68 2.37
N PRO A 347 2.83 10.74 1.72
CA PRO A 347 2.00 11.64 0.94
C PRO A 347 1.61 10.95 -0.38
N GLN A 348 0.30 10.82 -0.61
CA GLN A 348 -0.27 10.17 -1.80
C GLN A 348 -1.44 10.98 -2.36
N TRP A 349 -1.79 10.73 -3.62
CA TRP A 349 -2.97 11.27 -4.26
C TRP A 349 -4.14 10.30 -4.11
N TYR A 350 -5.29 10.84 -3.70
CA TYR A 350 -6.50 10.06 -3.43
C TYR A 350 -7.69 10.64 -4.20
N VAL A 351 -8.57 9.74 -4.66
CA VAL A 351 -9.89 10.10 -5.18
C VAL A 351 -10.93 9.78 -4.12
N ASN A 352 -11.72 10.77 -3.73
CA ASN A 352 -12.88 10.57 -2.86
C ASN A 352 -13.98 9.83 -3.63
N CYS A 353 -14.21 8.59 -3.26
CA CYS A 353 -15.16 7.69 -3.91
C CYS A 353 -16.54 7.68 -3.22
N SER A 354 -16.72 8.29 -2.06
CA SER A 354 -17.90 8.17 -1.20
C SER A 354 -19.21 8.60 -1.89
N GLY A 355 -19.19 9.73 -2.57
CA GLY A 355 -20.37 10.25 -3.27
C GLY A 355 -20.79 9.38 -4.46
N MET A 356 -19.83 8.90 -5.24
CA MET A 356 -20.07 7.99 -6.37
C MET A 356 -20.59 6.64 -5.89
N ALA A 357 -20.00 6.09 -4.83
CA ALA A 357 -20.42 4.83 -4.24
C ALA A 357 -21.86 4.92 -3.70
N LYS A 358 -22.18 5.98 -2.96
CA LYS A 358 -23.55 6.19 -2.46
C LYS A 358 -24.57 6.21 -3.60
N ARG A 359 -24.33 6.96 -4.69
CA ARG A 359 -25.22 6.98 -5.86
C ARG A 359 -25.38 5.61 -6.50
N SER A 360 -24.31 4.83 -6.58
CA SER A 360 -24.33 3.46 -7.12
C SER A 360 -25.12 2.49 -6.23
N VAL A 361 -25.03 2.63 -4.92
CA VAL A 361 -25.84 1.88 -3.95
C VAL A 361 -27.31 2.23 -4.08
N ASP A 362 -27.62 3.54 -4.12
CA ASP A 362 -28.99 4.04 -4.23
C ASP A 362 -29.66 3.57 -5.53
N ALA A 363 -28.93 3.55 -6.66
CA ALA A 363 -29.44 3.08 -7.95
C ALA A 363 -29.91 1.60 -7.91
N VAL A 364 -29.21 0.74 -7.20
CA VAL A 364 -29.64 -0.67 -7.02
C VAL A 364 -30.83 -0.73 -6.04
N LYS A 365 -30.78 -0.03 -4.91
CA LYS A 365 -31.86 -0.01 -3.91
C LYS A 365 -33.18 0.54 -4.49
N ASN A 366 -33.09 1.50 -5.40
CA ASN A 366 -34.25 2.10 -6.06
C ASN A 366 -34.71 1.32 -7.32
N GLY A 367 -34.01 0.27 -7.71
CA GLY A 367 -34.33 -0.54 -8.89
C GLY A 367 -33.99 0.10 -10.24
N GLU A 368 -33.24 1.21 -10.24
CA GLU A 368 -32.71 1.85 -11.46
C GLU A 368 -31.65 1.00 -12.14
N LEU A 369 -30.86 0.24 -11.34
CA LEU A 369 -29.88 -0.76 -11.77
C LEU A 369 -30.26 -2.11 -11.18
N LYS A 370 -30.30 -3.16 -12.03
CA LYS A 370 -30.53 -4.55 -11.59
C LYS A 370 -29.31 -5.39 -11.83
N LEU A 371 -28.89 -6.13 -10.82
CA LEU A 371 -27.83 -7.12 -10.92
C LEU A 371 -28.41 -8.50 -11.23
N VAL A 372 -27.84 -9.21 -12.18
CA VAL A 372 -28.30 -10.54 -12.60
C VAL A 372 -27.10 -11.50 -12.55
N PRO A 373 -27.16 -12.53 -11.72
CA PRO A 373 -28.23 -12.86 -10.76
C PRO A 373 -28.22 -11.93 -9.53
N GLU A 374 -29.38 -11.81 -8.89
CA GLU A 374 -29.62 -10.93 -7.73
C GLU A 374 -28.70 -11.22 -6.52
N GLU A 375 -28.19 -12.45 -6.40
CA GLU A 375 -27.25 -12.84 -5.34
C GLU A 375 -25.99 -11.98 -5.29
N HIS A 376 -25.59 -11.33 -6.40
CA HIS A 376 -24.45 -10.41 -6.47
C HIS A 376 -24.70 -9.06 -5.80
N GLU A 377 -25.96 -8.72 -5.46
CA GLU A 377 -26.26 -7.48 -4.75
C GLU A 377 -25.57 -7.40 -3.39
N LYS A 378 -25.45 -8.55 -2.70
CA LYS A 378 -24.72 -8.61 -1.41
C LYS A 378 -23.26 -8.18 -1.56
N THR A 379 -22.60 -8.63 -2.62
CA THR A 379 -21.22 -8.26 -2.93
C THR A 379 -21.13 -6.78 -3.34
N TRP A 380 -22.09 -6.30 -4.13
CA TRP A 380 -22.19 -4.91 -4.54
C TRP A 380 -22.28 -3.98 -3.33
N PHE A 381 -23.22 -4.21 -2.42
CA PHE A 381 -23.40 -3.42 -1.21
C PHE A 381 -22.19 -3.49 -0.30
N TYR A 382 -21.64 -4.70 -0.09
CA TYR A 382 -20.45 -4.89 0.74
C TYR A 382 -19.27 -4.01 0.27
N TRP A 383 -19.00 -3.98 -1.02
CA TRP A 383 -17.89 -3.19 -1.57
C TRP A 383 -18.15 -1.69 -1.54
N LEU A 384 -19.35 -1.25 -1.92
CA LEU A 384 -19.64 0.17 -2.09
C LEU A 384 -19.99 0.86 -0.78
N GLU A 385 -20.62 0.18 0.17
CA GLU A 385 -20.92 0.75 1.49
C GLU A 385 -19.68 0.85 2.37
N ASN A 386 -18.64 0.05 2.09
CA ASN A 386 -17.35 0.07 2.80
C ASN A 386 -16.22 0.68 1.95
N ILE A 387 -16.56 1.46 0.92
CA ILE A 387 -15.55 2.03 0.01
C ILE A 387 -14.61 2.97 0.75
N GLN A 388 -13.32 2.82 0.50
CA GLN A 388 -12.30 3.76 0.95
C GLN A 388 -11.90 4.69 -0.20
N ASP A 389 -11.29 5.82 0.10
CA ASP A 389 -10.75 6.70 -0.91
C ASP A 389 -9.63 5.99 -1.69
N TRP A 390 -9.72 6.05 -3.00
CA TRP A 390 -8.83 5.32 -3.88
C TRP A 390 -7.47 6.01 -4.01
N CYS A 391 -6.41 5.36 -3.53
CA CYS A 391 -5.04 5.81 -3.76
C CYS A 391 -4.65 5.58 -5.22
N VAL A 392 -4.44 6.66 -5.98
CA VAL A 392 -4.12 6.60 -7.41
C VAL A 392 -2.63 6.78 -7.72
N SER A 393 -1.83 7.26 -6.78
CA SER A 393 -0.40 7.45 -6.98
C SER A 393 0.42 6.18 -6.71
N ARG A 394 1.49 6.00 -7.49
CA ARG A 394 2.48 4.93 -7.35
C ARG A 394 3.87 5.50 -7.64
N GLN A 395 4.88 5.00 -6.95
CA GLN A 395 6.29 5.39 -7.16
C GLN A 395 6.96 4.48 -8.20
N LEU A 396 6.24 4.21 -9.28
CA LEU A 396 6.71 3.42 -10.41
C LEU A 396 7.37 4.33 -11.45
N TRP A 397 8.27 3.74 -12.25
CA TRP A 397 8.83 4.41 -13.42
C TRP A 397 7.98 4.19 -14.66
N TRP A 398 7.33 3.03 -14.76
CA TRP A 398 6.44 2.66 -15.85
C TRP A 398 4.98 2.99 -15.52
N GLY A 399 4.35 3.85 -16.31
CA GLY A 399 2.96 4.25 -16.14
C GLY A 399 2.73 5.72 -16.51
N HIS A 400 1.49 6.18 -16.37
CA HIS A 400 1.14 7.59 -16.54
C HIS A 400 1.78 8.45 -15.45
N GLN A 401 2.44 9.52 -15.86
CA GLN A 401 2.93 10.51 -14.90
C GLN A 401 1.76 11.35 -14.39
N ILE A 402 1.69 11.54 -13.07
CA ILE A 402 0.71 12.44 -12.45
C ILE A 402 0.97 13.88 -12.95
N PRO A 403 -0.05 14.56 -13.52
CA PRO A 403 0.09 15.91 -14.04
C PRO A 403 0.01 16.93 -12.89
N ALA A 404 0.99 16.88 -11.99
CA ALA A 404 1.11 17.78 -10.85
C ALA A 404 2.58 18.19 -10.67
N TRP A 405 2.81 19.48 -10.44
CA TRP A 405 4.13 20.06 -10.30
C TRP A 405 4.30 20.66 -8.91
N PHE A 406 5.43 20.38 -8.31
CA PHE A 406 5.83 21.03 -7.07
C PHE A 406 6.47 22.38 -7.41
N VAL A 407 5.89 23.44 -6.89
CA VAL A 407 6.35 24.81 -7.13
C VAL A 407 7.08 25.34 -5.90
N THR A 408 8.30 25.82 -6.10
CA THR A 408 9.07 26.51 -5.08
C THR A 408 9.86 27.66 -5.69
N THR A 409 9.95 28.77 -4.95
CA THR A 409 10.94 29.82 -5.22
C THR A 409 12.25 29.35 -4.60
N VAL A 410 13.23 29.05 -5.41
CA VAL A 410 14.57 28.65 -4.96
C VAL A 410 15.48 29.87 -5.15
N GLU A 411 16.09 30.37 -4.08
CA GLU A 411 17.22 31.25 -4.21
C GLU A 411 18.44 30.43 -4.68
N GLU A 412 19.32 31.02 -5.48
CA GLU A 412 20.47 30.30 -6.04
C GLU A 412 21.30 29.66 -4.92
N GLY A 413 21.31 28.33 -4.87
CA GLY A 413 22.07 27.55 -3.89
C GLY A 413 21.25 26.69 -2.92
N ASP A 414 19.92 26.84 -2.88
CA ASP A 414 19.06 26.04 -1.99
C ASP A 414 18.70 24.68 -2.59
N SER A 415 18.79 23.64 -1.77
CA SER A 415 18.33 22.29 -2.12
C SER A 415 16.91 22.04 -1.60
N ILE A 416 16.02 21.58 -2.47
CA ILE A 416 14.65 21.19 -2.08
C ILE A 416 14.71 19.88 -1.27
N SER A 417 14.27 19.93 -0.03
CA SER A 417 14.19 18.72 0.82
C SER A 417 12.93 17.89 0.54
N LYS A 418 12.98 16.59 0.89
CA LYS A 418 11.78 15.72 0.84
C LYS A 418 10.64 16.26 1.73
N ASN A 419 10.95 16.97 2.80
CA ASN A 419 9.96 17.59 3.68
C ASN A 419 9.26 18.78 3.02
N ASP A 420 9.94 19.54 2.18
CA ASP A 420 9.32 20.61 1.40
C ASP A 420 8.32 20.07 0.39
N MET A 421 8.64 18.94 -0.26
CA MET A 421 7.73 18.24 -1.17
C MET A 421 6.52 17.60 -0.47
N ALA A 422 6.57 17.44 0.84
CA ALA A 422 5.42 16.96 1.63
C ALA A 422 4.34 18.05 1.85
N ASN A 423 4.67 19.34 1.64
CA ASN A 423 3.70 20.43 1.76
C ASN A 423 2.73 20.40 0.57
N ASN A 424 1.43 20.24 0.87
CA ASN A 424 0.38 20.16 -0.15
C ASN A 424 0.13 21.49 -0.88
N ASP A 425 0.37 22.61 -0.25
CA ASP A 425 0.05 23.96 -0.76
C ASP A 425 0.93 24.36 -1.96
N ARG A 426 2.02 23.62 -2.19
CA ARG A 426 2.98 23.85 -3.28
C ARG A 426 2.79 22.94 -4.48
N TRP A 427 1.77 22.09 -4.50
CA TRP A 427 1.47 21.22 -5.63
C TRP A 427 0.39 21.82 -6.51
N ILE A 428 0.70 22.06 -7.78
CA ILE A 428 -0.22 22.57 -8.79
C ILE A 428 -0.55 21.45 -9.77
N VAL A 429 -1.83 21.16 -9.92
CA VAL A 429 -2.36 20.25 -10.95
C VAL A 429 -2.63 21.04 -12.20
N ALA A 430 -2.11 20.60 -13.37
CA ALA A 430 -2.28 21.29 -14.63
C ALA A 430 -2.24 20.33 -15.82
N ARG A 431 -2.81 20.76 -16.98
CA ARG A 431 -2.85 19.95 -18.21
C ARG A 431 -1.52 19.91 -18.96
N ASN A 432 -0.67 20.91 -18.77
CA ASN A 432 0.64 21.00 -19.40
C ASN A 432 1.64 21.77 -18.54
N GLU A 433 2.90 21.80 -18.95
CA GLU A 433 3.99 22.46 -18.22
C GLU A 433 3.97 23.99 -18.29
N GLU A 434 3.15 24.60 -19.15
CA GLU A 434 3.12 26.05 -19.34
C GLU A 434 2.56 26.81 -18.13
N VAL A 435 1.86 26.11 -17.23
CA VAL A 435 1.35 26.67 -15.95
C VAL A 435 2.45 26.90 -14.90
N ARG A 436 3.71 26.61 -15.21
CA ARG A 436 4.85 26.85 -14.30
C ARG A 436 5.04 28.32 -13.90
N TYR A 437 4.35 29.27 -14.55
CA TYR A 437 4.50 30.71 -14.35
C TYR A 437 3.21 31.44 -14.01
N VAL A 438 2.36 30.85 -13.18
CA VAL A 438 1.29 31.67 -12.57
C VAL A 438 1.89 32.44 -11.42
N ASP A 439 2.13 33.72 -11.69
CA ASP A 439 2.53 34.70 -10.69
C ASP A 439 1.50 34.73 -9.55
N ASN A 440 1.92 34.34 -8.34
CA ASN A 440 1.12 34.44 -7.11
C ASN A 440 1.07 35.90 -6.60
N SER A 441 0.76 36.85 -7.46
CA SER A 441 0.41 38.20 -7.06
C SER A 441 -1.13 38.34 -6.96
N TYR A 442 -1.73 37.63 -5.96
CA TYR A 442 -3.03 37.99 -5.39
C TYR A 442 -3.09 37.59 -3.92
#